data_dbd0acb37f9656dde145a553cbc111fb
#
_entry.id   dbd0acb37f9656dde145a553cbc111fb
#
_cell.length_a   1.000
_cell.length_b   1.000
_cell.length_c   1.000
_cell.angle_alpha   90.00
_cell.angle_beta   90.00
_cell.angle_gamma   90.00
#
_symmetry.space_group_name_H-M   'P 1'
#
loop_
_entity.id
_entity.type
_entity.pdbx_description
1 polymer ?
#
loop_
_entity_poly.entity_id
_entity_poly.type
_entity_poly.pdbx_seq_one_letter_code
_entity_poly.pdbx_strand_id
1 'polypeptide(L)'
;MTAVATSPIHAQNPAIGRPLTIGGVELATNLLLAPIANYCDLAFRLTCRDQGGVGLACTDLLSPQGLLRGSAASLDLARTSDEDKPVGMQLYGADPAIMAEGARWAADHGATIVDINMGCPVDKVCKKDGGSKLMCDVPNAIAIAAAVRAALPDSVPLTAKMRLGWSEEDCQNGVAGQLALGLVEVGVSAITVHGRTTAMKFSGECRRADIARVVRAVKDTHPHIPVIGNGDVRTAQDAINMMEATGCDGVMIGRGALSTPWLFRDAWALQTTGEVPPEPSEHEKLDIVRAFFDRMLAFRDEHYAMTHIRRRISWFAKRINGGHCRPLKEAIRTAEGPADVDAALDGWASGDLAAPA
;
A
#
# COMPACT_ATOMS: atom_id res chain seq x y z
N MET A 1 24.00 -40.26 -6.39
CA MET A 1 23.16 -39.05 -6.54
C MET A 1 22.52 -38.74 -5.19
N THR A 2 23.18 -37.92 -4.40
CA THR A 2 22.70 -37.49 -3.07
C THR A 2 21.74 -36.33 -3.27
N ALA A 3 20.48 -36.54 -2.92
CA ALA A 3 19.48 -35.47 -2.89
C ALA A 3 19.93 -34.42 -1.88
N VAL A 4 20.17 -33.21 -2.38
CA VAL A 4 20.35 -32.03 -1.55
C VAL A 4 18.98 -31.74 -0.94
N ALA A 5 18.83 -32.03 0.34
CA ALA A 5 17.67 -31.63 1.12
C ALA A 5 17.70 -30.09 1.19
N THR A 6 16.81 -29.43 0.43
CA THR A 6 16.51 -28.02 0.59
C THR A 6 15.89 -27.86 1.98
N SER A 7 16.66 -27.32 2.93
CA SER A 7 16.11 -26.90 4.23
C SER A 7 14.99 -25.90 3.98
N PRO A 8 13.84 -26.01 4.65
CA PRO A 8 12.75 -25.08 4.44
C PRO A 8 13.20 -23.66 4.83
N ILE A 9 13.05 -22.72 3.91
CA ILE A 9 13.35 -21.29 4.04
C ILE A 9 12.61 -20.65 5.24
N HIS A 10 11.68 -21.37 5.86
CA HIS A 10 10.70 -20.87 6.83
C HIS A 10 11.02 -21.11 8.31
N ALA A 11 12.25 -21.46 8.68
CA ALA A 11 12.59 -21.83 10.05
C ALA A 11 12.50 -20.71 11.10
N GLN A 12 12.39 -19.44 10.70
CA GLN A 12 12.47 -18.29 11.62
C GLN A 12 11.18 -17.48 11.80
N ASN A 13 10.27 -17.42 10.81
CA ASN A 13 8.99 -16.71 10.96
C ASN A 13 7.83 -17.59 10.44
N PRO A 14 6.92 -18.06 11.33
CA PRO A 14 5.83 -18.95 10.96
C PRO A 14 4.74 -18.31 10.09
N ALA A 15 4.73 -16.98 9.92
CA ALA A 15 3.76 -16.27 9.10
C ALA A 15 4.13 -16.27 7.59
N ILE A 16 5.39 -16.62 7.26
CA ILE A 16 5.83 -16.69 5.86
C ILE A 16 5.05 -17.79 5.13
N GLY A 17 4.49 -17.45 3.95
CA GLY A 17 3.72 -18.37 3.12
C GLY A 17 2.32 -18.71 3.67
N ARG A 18 1.82 -17.94 4.65
CA ARG A 18 0.47 -18.11 5.20
C ARG A 18 -0.42 -16.93 4.86
N PRO A 19 -1.70 -17.18 4.50
CA PRO A 19 -2.71 -16.15 4.43
C PRO A 19 -2.83 -15.37 5.73
N LEU A 20 -3.28 -14.12 5.65
CA LEU A 20 -3.43 -13.24 6.80
C LEU A 20 -4.91 -13.06 7.15
N THR A 21 -5.26 -13.03 8.42
CA THR A 21 -6.61 -12.67 8.88
C THR A 21 -6.55 -11.38 9.69
N ILE A 22 -7.42 -10.42 9.38
CA ILE A 22 -7.52 -9.13 10.08
C ILE A 22 -8.96 -8.94 10.58
N GLY A 23 -9.19 -9.02 11.90
CA GLY A 23 -10.50 -8.79 12.49
C GLY A 23 -11.61 -9.67 11.91
N GLY A 24 -11.30 -10.92 11.57
CA GLY A 24 -12.23 -11.86 10.93
C GLY A 24 -12.28 -11.80 9.40
N VAL A 25 -11.63 -10.82 8.77
CA VAL A 25 -11.48 -10.75 7.31
C VAL A 25 -10.29 -11.61 6.88
N GLU A 26 -10.55 -12.66 6.11
CA GLU A 26 -9.53 -13.53 5.54
C GLU A 26 -8.95 -12.88 4.27
N LEU A 27 -7.64 -12.73 4.22
CA LEU A 27 -6.89 -12.26 3.07
C LEU A 27 -6.19 -13.44 2.40
N ALA A 28 -6.25 -13.53 1.08
CA ALA A 28 -5.64 -14.63 0.33
C ALA A 28 -4.11 -14.73 0.50
N THR A 29 -3.45 -13.64 0.85
CA THR A 29 -2.01 -13.55 1.12
C THR A 29 -1.73 -12.61 2.29
N ASN A 30 -0.48 -12.60 2.77
CA ASN A 30 0.01 -11.66 3.78
C ASN A 30 0.63 -10.38 3.17
N LEU A 31 0.33 -10.09 1.90
CA LEU A 31 0.89 -8.95 1.16
C LEU A 31 -0.17 -7.89 0.90
N LEU A 32 0.12 -6.65 1.30
CA LEU A 32 -0.81 -5.54 1.23
C LEU A 32 -0.27 -4.44 0.32
N LEU A 33 -1.12 -3.86 -0.54
CA LEU A 33 -0.79 -2.66 -1.31
C LEU A 33 -1.03 -1.42 -0.44
N ALA A 34 0.04 -0.66 -0.21
CA ALA A 34 0.01 0.54 0.63
C ALA A 34 -0.80 1.68 0.00
N PRO A 35 -1.47 2.51 0.81
CA PRO A 35 -1.99 3.79 0.35
C PRO A 35 -0.83 4.71 -0.07
N ILE A 36 -0.82 5.11 -1.34
CA ILE A 36 0.21 6.00 -1.90
C ILE A 36 -0.49 7.21 -2.51
N ALA A 37 -0.34 8.36 -1.88
CA ALA A 37 -1.01 9.58 -2.28
C ALA A 37 -0.84 9.90 -3.78
N ASN A 38 -1.94 10.13 -4.47
CA ASN A 38 -2.07 10.33 -5.92
C ASN A 38 -1.70 9.12 -6.79
N TYR A 39 -1.62 7.91 -6.20
CA TYR A 39 -1.22 6.71 -6.94
C TYR A 39 -2.11 5.49 -6.73
N CYS A 40 -2.87 5.39 -5.65
CA CYS A 40 -3.72 4.25 -5.35
C CYS A 40 -5.18 4.44 -5.78
N ASP A 41 -5.38 5.00 -6.99
CA ASP A 41 -6.68 4.99 -7.67
C ASP A 41 -7.14 3.55 -7.98
N LEU A 42 -8.43 3.40 -8.28
CA LEU A 42 -9.02 2.08 -8.59
C LEU A 42 -8.31 1.38 -9.76
N ALA A 43 -7.93 2.13 -10.81
CA ALA A 43 -7.24 1.56 -11.96
C ALA A 43 -5.91 0.90 -11.56
N PHE A 44 -5.14 1.55 -10.69
CA PHE A 44 -3.86 1.00 -10.24
C PHE A 44 -4.02 -0.19 -9.30
N ARG A 45 -5.00 -0.15 -8.38
CA ARG A 45 -5.26 -1.28 -7.50
C ARG A 45 -5.66 -2.53 -8.29
N LEU A 46 -6.55 -2.38 -9.28
CA LEU A 46 -6.92 -3.48 -10.18
C LEU A 46 -5.73 -3.96 -11.03
N THR A 47 -4.88 -3.06 -11.50
CA THR A 47 -3.66 -3.44 -12.24
C THR A 47 -2.74 -4.31 -11.38
N CYS A 48 -2.58 -4.01 -10.08
CA CYS A 48 -1.82 -4.88 -9.19
C CYS A 48 -2.53 -6.21 -8.92
N ARG A 49 -3.87 -6.21 -8.79
CA ARG A 49 -4.65 -7.44 -8.54
C ARG A 49 -4.61 -8.40 -9.71
N ASP A 50 -4.65 -7.92 -10.95
CA ASP A 50 -4.53 -8.76 -12.15
C ASP A 50 -3.24 -9.58 -12.16
N GLN A 51 -2.19 -9.04 -11.58
CA GLN A 51 -0.93 -9.76 -11.49
C GLN A 51 -0.93 -10.84 -10.40
N GLY A 52 -1.89 -10.82 -9.50
CA GLY A 52 -2.02 -11.77 -8.38
C GLY A 52 -1.21 -11.39 -7.14
N GLY A 53 -1.45 -12.11 -6.05
CA GLY A 53 -0.70 -12.00 -4.80
C GLY A 53 -1.10 -10.84 -3.87
N VAL A 54 -2.00 -9.94 -4.27
CA VAL A 54 -2.50 -8.86 -3.41
C VAL A 54 -3.57 -9.38 -2.45
N GLY A 55 -3.26 -9.46 -1.16
CA GLY A 55 -4.23 -9.83 -0.12
C GLY A 55 -5.20 -8.69 0.22
N LEU A 56 -4.68 -7.48 0.40
CA LEU A 56 -5.48 -6.27 0.66
C LEU A 56 -4.91 -5.10 -0.17
N ALA A 57 -5.77 -4.35 -0.85
CA ALA A 57 -5.39 -3.08 -1.45
C ALA A 57 -6.00 -1.92 -0.65
N CYS A 58 -5.22 -0.83 -0.44
CA CYS A 58 -5.74 0.36 0.23
C CYS A 58 -6.01 1.47 -0.79
N THR A 59 -7.08 2.23 -0.56
CA THR A 59 -7.38 3.46 -1.33
C THR A 59 -6.28 4.51 -1.13
N ASP A 60 -6.36 5.60 -1.87
CA ASP A 60 -5.65 6.84 -1.54
C ASP A 60 -6.18 7.42 -0.22
N LEU A 61 -5.52 8.46 0.32
CA LEU A 61 -5.91 9.12 1.56
C LEU A 61 -7.27 9.82 1.40
N LEU A 62 -8.25 9.41 2.18
CA LEU A 62 -9.60 9.95 2.14
C LEU A 62 -9.83 10.98 3.24
N SER A 63 -10.32 12.16 2.86
CA SER A 63 -10.77 13.18 3.82
C SER A 63 -12.21 12.88 4.25
N PRO A 64 -12.49 12.58 5.53
CA PRO A 64 -13.86 12.40 6.02
C PRO A 64 -14.75 13.58 5.68
N GLN A 65 -14.29 14.81 5.89
CA GLN A 65 -15.04 16.03 5.55
C GLN A 65 -15.36 16.11 4.06
N GLY A 66 -14.43 15.67 3.20
CA GLY A 66 -14.63 15.66 1.75
C GLY A 66 -15.67 14.60 1.32
N LEU A 67 -15.64 13.43 1.95
CA LEU A 67 -16.62 12.36 1.73
C LEU A 67 -18.02 12.78 2.16
N LEU A 68 -18.16 13.29 3.39
CA LEU A 68 -19.44 13.71 3.97
C LEU A 68 -20.09 14.87 3.22
N ARG A 69 -19.28 15.74 2.59
CA ARG A 69 -19.77 16.83 1.72
C ARG A 69 -20.07 16.40 0.30
N GLY A 70 -19.82 15.14 -0.07
CA GLY A 70 -20.01 14.66 -1.44
C GLY A 70 -19.04 15.27 -2.46
N SER A 71 -17.83 15.68 -2.03
CA SER A 71 -16.82 16.23 -2.92
C SER A 71 -16.46 15.23 -4.02
N ALA A 72 -16.62 15.59 -5.29
CA ALA A 72 -16.33 14.72 -6.43
C ALA A 72 -14.91 14.12 -6.36
N ALA A 73 -13.91 14.92 -5.97
CA ALA A 73 -12.54 14.45 -5.81
C ALA A 73 -12.40 13.41 -4.68
N SER A 74 -13.12 13.57 -3.56
CA SER A 74 -13.06 12.62 -2.45
C SER A 74 -13.81 11.33 -2.78
N LEU A 75 -14.97 11.43 -3.42
CA LEU A 75 -15.75 10.28 -3.87
C LEU A 75 -14.99 9.45 -4.90
N ASP A 76 -14.25 10.12 -5.77
CA ASP A 76 -13.43 9.44 -6.77
C ASP A 76 -12.25 8.67 -6.13
N LEU A 77 -11.56 9.25 -5.16
CA LEU A 77 -10.50 8.55 -4.42
C LEU A 77 -11.03 7.35 -3.62
N ALA A 78 -12.28 7.39 -3.19
CA ALA A 78 -12.95 6.31 -2.48
C ALA A 78 -13.57 5.25 -3.40
N ARG A 79 -13.57 5.46 -4.72
CA ARG A 79 -14.14 4.54 -5.69
C ARG A 79 -13.56 3.13 -5.53
N THR A 80 -14.44 2.12 -5.53
CA THR A 80 -14.08 0.70 -5.48
C THR A 80 -15.03 -0.11 -6.37
N SER A 81 -14.73 -1.39 -6.57
CA SER A 81 -15.57 -2.38 -7.28
C SER A 81 -15.49 -3.72 -6.57
N ASP A 82 -16.29 -4.70 -6.98
CA ASP A 82 -16.23 -6.05 -6.41
C ASP A 82 -14.90 -6.75 -6.70
N GLU A 83 -14.28 -6.46 -7.83
CA GLU A 83 -12.96 -6.97 -8.21
C GLU A 83 -11.83 -6.39 -7.35
N ASP A 84 -12.07 -5.22 -6.71
CA ASP A 84 -11.09 -4.56 -5.83
C ASP A 84 -11.15 -5.04 -4.38
N LYS A 85 -12.01 -6.02 -4.07
CA LYS A 85 -12.14 -6.54 -2.71
C LYS A 85 -11.16 -7.69 -2.43
N PRO A 86 -10.69 -7.80 -1.17
CA PRO A 86 -10.93 -6.91 -0.02
C PRO A 86 -10.19 -5.57 -0.15
N VAL A 87 -10.87 -4.46 0.15
CA VAL A 87 -10.31 -3.10 0.07
C VAL A 87 -10.30 -2.39 1.41
N GLY A 88 -9.17 -1.77 1.74
CA GLY A 88 -9.01 -0.89 2.89
C GLY A 88 -9.25 0.56 2.49
N MET A 89 -10.23 1.23 3.09
CA MET A 89 -10.42 2.67 2.92
C MET A 89 -9.64 3.42 4.00
N GLN A 90 -8.61 4.19 3.59
CA GLN A 90 -7.77 4.90 4.55
C GLN A 90 -8.25 6.33 4.79
N LEU A 91 -8.66 6.62 6.02
CA LEU A 91 -9.09 7.94 6.47
C LEU A 91 -7.94 8.72 7.13
N TYR A 92 -7.96 10.05 7.00
CA TYR A 92 -7.06 10.94 7.75
C TYR A 92 -7.80 12.12 8.36
N GLY A 93 -7.46 12.47 9.58
CA GLY A 93 -8.05 13.60 10.33
C GLY A 93 -7.59 13.58 11.78
N ALA A 94 -8.01 14.59 12.54
CA ALA A 94 -7.67 14.76 13.94
C ALA A 94 -8.90 14.94 14.86
N ASP A 95 -10.08 15.06 14.28
CA ASP A 95 -11.34 15.20 15.02
C ASP A 95 -12.02 13.84 15.16
N PRO A 96 -12.21 13.31 16.40
CA PRO A 96 -12.79 11.98 16.60
C PRO A 96 -14.20 11.84 16.03
N ALA A 97 -15.05 12.88 16.13
CA ALA A 97 -16.45 12.83 15.67
C ALA A 97 -16.51 12.77 14.15
N ILE A 98 -15.74 13.62 13.45
CA ILE A 98 -15.68 13.65 11.99
C ILE A 98 -15.04 12.36 11.45
N MET A 99 -14.04 11.82 12.13
CA MET A 99 -13.41 10.55 11.77
C MET A 99 -14.40 9.38 11.92
N ALA A 100 -15.21 9.37 12.98
CA ALA A 100 -16.25 8.37 13.21
C ALA A 100 -17.35 8.43 12.13
N GLU A 101 -17.80 9.62 11.74
CA GLU A 101 -18.79 9.78 10.66
C GLU A 101 -18.21 9.33 9.30
N GLY A 102 -16.95 9.70 9.00
CA GLY A 102 -16.27 9.25 7.79
C GLY A 102 -16.07 7.74 7.74
N ALA A 103 -15.86 7.10 8.90
CA ALA A 103 -15.72 5.65 8.99
C ALA A 103 -17.07 4.93 8.72
N ARG A 104 -18.18 5.42 9.23
CA ARG A 104 -19.52 4.92 8.86
C ARG A 104 -19.75 5.04 7.36
N TRP A 105 -19.46 6.24 6.82
CA TRP A 105 -19.56 6.45 5.37
C TRP A 105 -18.75 5.42 4.60
N ALA A 106 -17.49 5.16 4.99
CA ALA A 106 -16.64 4.19 4.31
C ALA A 106 -17.20 2.75 4.38
N ALA A 107 -17.71 2.33 5.56
CA ALA A 107 -18.36 1.04 5.73
C ALA A 107 -19.60 0.89 4.82
N ASP A 108 -20.44 1.92 4.75
CA ASP A 108 -21.66 1.95 3.93
C ASP A 108 -21.34 1.99 2.42
N HIS A 109 -20.11 2.39 2.03
CA HIS A 109 -19.68 2.52 0.64
C HIS A 109 -18.64 1.46 0.21
N GLY A 110 -18.64 0.31 0.88
CA GLY A 110 -17.96 -0.89 0.40
C GLY A 110 -16.54 -1.09 0.94
N ALA A 111 -16.11 -0.37 1.97
CA ALA A 111 -14.88 -0.70 2.68
C ALA A 111 -14.98 -2.10 3.29
N THR A 112 -14.02 -2.98 2.97
CA THR A 112 -13.87 -4.24 3.69
C THR A 112 -13.21 -4.01 5.04
N ILE A 113 -12.27 -3.06 5.08
CA ILE A 113 -11.51 -2.63 6.26
C ILE A 113 -11.46 -1.10 6.24
N VAL A 114 -11.59 -0.45 7.39
CA VAL A 114 -11.29 0.97 7.55
C VAL A 114 -9.91 1.11 8.18
N ASP A 115 -9.08 1.98 7.61
CA ASP A 115 -7.72 2.23 8.12
C ASP A 115 -7.55 3.69 8.52
N ILE A 116 -6.85 3.96 9.64
CA ILE A 116 -6.50 5.31 10.07
C ILE A 116 -5.06 5.62 9.66
N ASN A 117 -4.89 6.74 8.95
CA ASN A 117 -3.57 7.25 8.61
C ASN A 117 -2.95 8.00 9.79
N MET A 118 -1.89 7.43 10.34
CA MET A 118 -1.03 8.01 11.39
C MET A 118 0.43 8.11 10.92
N GLY A 119 0.66 8.14 9.60
CA GLY A 119 2.01 8.07 9.05
C GLY A 119 2.34 9.03 7.90
N CYS A 120 1.36 9.75 7.35
CA CYS A 120 1.61 10.68 6.25
C CYS A 120 2.38 11.92 6.75
N PRO A 121 3.59 12.23 6.21
CA PRO A 121 4.40 13.36 6.66
C PRO A 121 4.13 14.63 5.87
N VAL A 122 3.12 14.65 4.98
CA VAL A 122 2.86 15.76 4.07
C VAL A 122 2.24 16.93 4.83
N ASP A 123 2.77 18.14 4.64
CA ASP A 123 2.35 19.37 5.34
C ASP A 123 0.84 19.60 5.26
N LYS A 124 0.22 19.35 4.10
CA LYS A 124 -1.24 19.52 3.91
C LYS A 124 -2.06 18.66 4.87
N VAL A 125 -1.55 17.49 5.28
CA VAL A 125 -2.19 16.59 6.22
C VAL A 125 -1.81 16.97 7.66
N CYS A 126 -0.51 17.18 7.92
CA CYS A 126 0.01 17.52 9.25
C CYS A 126 -0.46 18.89 9.76
N LYS A 127 -0.64 19.90 8.89
CA LYS A 127 -1.22 21.21 9.27
C LYS A 127 -2.67 21.15 9.75
N LYS A 128 -3.35 20.03 9.54
CA LYS A 128 -4.70 19.73 10.04
C LYS A 128 -4.64 18.72 11.20
N ASP A 129 -3.49 18.62 11.85
CA ASP A 129 -3.19 17.72 12.96
C ASP A 129 -3.42 16.22 12.69
N GLY A 130 -3.60 15.84 11.40
CA GLY A 130 -3.76 14.45 10.96
C GLY A 130 -2.45 13.79 10.51
N GLY A 131 -2.54 12.55 10.05
CA GLY A 131 -1.39 11.78 9.57
C GLY A 131 -0.34 11.55 10.67
N SER A 132 0.93 11.73 10.34
CA SER A 132 2.01 11.47 11.31
C SER A 132 2.02 12.47 12.48
N LYS A 133 1.32 13.60 12.41
CA LYS A 133 1.16 14.54 13.50
C LYS A 133 0.43 13.92 14.71
N LEU A 134 -0.46 12.95 14.47
CA LEU A 134 -1.13 12.20 15.54
C LEU A 134 -0.16 11.46 16.47
N MET A 135 1.03 11.12 15.99
CA MET A 135 2.06 10.49 16.84
C MET A 135 2.66 11.44 17.89
N CYS A 136 2.44 12.76 17.77
CA CYS A 136 2.84 13.76 18.78
C CYS A 136 1.83 13.85 19.94
N ASP A 137 0.62 13.28 19.78
CA ASP A 137 -0.43 13.28 20.79
C ASP A 137 -1.09 11.89 20.83
N VAL A 138 -0.38 10.96 21.49
CA VAL A 138 -0.80 9.56 21.61
C VAL A 138 -2.19 9.41 22.24
N PRO A 139 -2.55 10.13 23.32
CA PRO A 139 -3.90 10.07 23.87
C PRO A 139 -4.99 10.46 22.87
N ASN A 140 -4.79 11.52 22.11
CA ASN A 140 -5.77 11.93 21.08
C ASN A 140 -5.84 10.91 19.92
N ALA A 141 -4.71 10.35 19.49
CA ALA A 141 -4.69 9.31 18.47
C ALA A 141 -5.50 8.07 18.89
N ILE A 142 -5.39 7.66 20.15
CA ILE A 142 -6.17 6.56 20.74
C ILE A 142 -7.65 6.93 20.83
N ALA A 143 -7.98 8.15 21.24
CA ALA A 143 -9.37 8.63 21.32
C ALA A 143 -10.06 8.64 19.94
N ILE A 144 -9.33 9.04 18.88
CA ILE A 144 -9.80 8.95 17.49
C ILE A 144 -10.10 7.49 17.12
N ALA A 145 -9.16 6.56 17.40
CA ALA A 145 -9.35 5.15 17.08
C ALA A 145 -10.54 4.56 17.84
N ALA A 146 -10.71 4.89 19.11
CA ALA A 146 -11.86 4.46 19.92
C ALA A 146 -13.19 4.96 19.33
N ALA A 147 -13.26 6.23 18.94
CA ALA A 147 -14.45 6.82 18.33
C ALA A 147 -14.78 6.16 16.98
N VAL A 148 -13.76 5.92 16.15
CA VAL A 148 -13.90 5.22 14.86
C VAL A 148 -14.35 3.78 15.08
N ARG A 149 -13.74 3.03 16.01
CA ARG A 149 -14.13 1.63 16.30
C ARG A 149 -15.59 1.55 16.76
N ALA A 150 -16.01 2.45 17.65
CA ALA A 150 -17.38 2.50 18.13
C ALA A 150 -18.41 2.85 17.05
N ALA A 151 -17.98 3.48 15.96
CA ALA A 151 -18.82 3.87 14.84
C ALA A 151 -18.97 2.80 13.77
N LEU A 152 -18.04 1.83 13.71
CA LEU A 152 -18.02 0.77 12.70
C LEU A 152 -18.83 -0.45 13.15
N PRO A 153 -19.51 -1.16 12.24
CA PRO A 153 -20.09 -2.46 12.54
C PRO A 153 -18.98 -3.47 12.83
N ASP A 154 -19.32 -4.55 13.55
CA ASP A 154 -18.34 -5.60 13.92
C ASP A 154 -17.76 -6.32 12.69
N SER A 155 -18.51 -6.34 11.60
CA SER A 155 -18.08 -6.94 10.33
C SER A 155 -17.01 -6.14 9.58
N VAL A 156 -16.75 -4.88 9.96
CA VAL A 156 -15.75 -4.02 9.34
C VAL A 156 -14.63 -3.72 10.34
N PRO A 157 -13.48 -4.42 10.24
CA PRO A 157 -12.35 -4.19 11.11
C PRO A 157 -11.75 -2.79 10.95
N LEU A 158 -11.20 -2.29 12.07
CA LEU A 158 -10.40 -1.07 12.08
C LEU A 158 -8.91 -1.44 12.07
N THR A 159 -8.12 -0.79 11.23
CA THR A 159 -6.65 -0.87 11.24
C THR A 159 -6.02 0.51 11.36
N ALA A 160 -4.73 0.56 11.67
CA ALA A 160 -3.98 1.80 11.70
C ALA A 160 -2.62 1.65 11.03
N LYS A 161 -2.25 2.66 10.22
CA LYS A 161 -0.93 2.72 9.60
C LYS A 161 -0.14 3.89 10.14
N MET A 162 1.01 3.62 10.77
CA MET A 162 1.82 4.60 11.47
C MET A 162 3.30 4.55 11.07
N ARG A 163 4.08 5.46 11.64
CA ARG A 163 5.56 5.52 11.58
C ARG A 163 6.16 5.14 12.93
N LEU A 164 7.49 5.33 13.08
CA LEU A 164 8.23 5.05 14.32
C LEU A 164 8.17 6.20 15.34
N GLY A 165 7.53 7.30 15.01
CA GLY A 165 7.45 8.53 15.78
C GLY A 165 7.60 9.75 14.87
N TRP A 166 7.50 10.94 15.44
CA TRP A 166 7.76 12.19 14.73
C TRP A 166 9.25 12.44 14.55
N SER A 167 10.01 12.30 15.63
CA SER A 167 11.46 12.56 15.71
C SER A 167 12.27 11.30 16.00
N GLU A 168 13.57 11.44 16.03
CA GLU A 168 14.49 10.41 16.49
C GLU A 168 14.28 10.09 17.97
N GLU A 169 14.07 11.12 18.78
CA GLU A 169 13.78 10.99 20.20
C GLU A 169 12.51 10.16 20.45
N ASP A 170 11.42 10.42 19.72
CA ASP A 170 10.20 9.63 19.83
C ASP A 170 10.44 8.15 19.50
N CYS A 171 11.26 7.88 18.48
CA CYS A 171 11.61 6.51 18.10
C CYS A 171 12.38 5.82 19.22
N GLN A 172 13.36 6.51 19.86
CA GLN A 172 14.14 5.99 20.97
C GLN A 172 13.28 5.75 22.21
N ASN A 173 12.35 6.67 22.50
CA ASN A 173 11.40 6.60 23.62
C ASN A 173 10.27 5.56 23.39
N GLY A 174 10.23 4.91 22.21
CA GLY A 174 9.27 3.84 21.95
C GLY A 174 7.83 4.29 21.73
N VAL A 175 7.61 5.56 21.29
CA VAL A 175 6.28 6.13 21.03
C VAL A 175 5.43 5.23 20.14
N ALA A 176 6.03 4.62 19.09
CA ALA A 176 5.32 3.71 18.20
C ALA A 176 4.76 2.47 18.93
N GLY A 177 5.54 1.89 19.85
CA GLY A 177 5.08 0.75 20.66
C GLY A 177 3.95 1.14 21.61
N GLN A 178 4.07 2.28 22.30
CA GLN A 178 3.02 2.81 23.19
C GLN A 178 1.72 3.08 22.43
N LEU A 179 1.81 3.74 21.27
CA LEU A 179 0.66 3.99 20.43
C LEU A 179 0.03 2.67 19.93
N ALA A 180 0.84 1.72 19.45
CA ALA A 180 0.33 0.43 18.96
C ALA A 180 -0.47 -0.31 20.03
N LEU A 181 0.03 -0.40 21.27
CA LEU A 181 -0.65 -1.03 22.39
C LEU A 181 -1.98 -0.33 22.70
N GLY A 182 -1.98 0.99 22.86
CA GLY A 182 -3.22 1.73 23.12
C GLY A 182 -4.26 1.63 21.99
N LEU A 183 -3.82 1.51 20.73
CA LEU A 183 -4.72 1.27 19.59
C LEU A 183 -5.34 -0.12 19.65
N VAL A 184 -4.59 -1.15 20.00
CA VAL A 184 -5.10 -2.52 20.16
C VAL A 184 -6.11 -2.60 21.29
N GLU A 185 -5.86 -1.94 22.41
CA GLU A 185 -6.77 -1.91 23.57
C GLU A 185 -8.14 -1.29 23.25
N VAL A 186 -8.21 -0.38 22.29
CA VAL A 186 -9.48 0.22 21.82
C VAL A 186 -10.09 -0.51 20.62
N GLY A 187 -9.56 -1.69 20.24
CA GLY A 187 -10.16 -2.58 19.26
C GLY A 187 -9.63 -2.41 17.83
N VAL A 188 -8.43 -1.85 17.63
CA VAL A 188 -7.75 -1.89 16.35
C VAL A 188 -7.27 -3.32 16.08
N SER A 189 -7.65 -3.87 14.93
CA SER A 189 -7.48 -5.30 14.57
C SER A 189 -6.15 -5.62 13.88
N ALA A 190 -5.40 -4.62 13.42
CA ALA A 190 -4.04 -4.78 12.90
C ALA A 190 -3.31 -3.44 12.85
N ILE A 191 -1.97 -3.49 13.00
CA ILE A 191 -1.10 -2.32 12.96
C ILE A 191 -0.10 -2.44 11.82
N THR A 192 -0.02 -1.43 10.95
CA THR A 192 1.04 -1.34 9.93
C THR A 192 2.10 -0.32 10.37
N VAL A 193 3.35 -0.72 10.42
CA VAL A 193 4.48 0.14 10.85
C VAL A 193 5.43 0.44 9.71
N HIS A 194 5.53 1.71 9.33
CA HIS A 194 6.59 2.16 8.42
C HIS A 194 7.87 2.45 9.20
N GLY A 195 8.95 1.76 8.84
CA GLY A 195 10.25 1.82 9.52
C GLY A 195 11.03 3.14 9.35
N ARG A 196 10.34 4.27 9.43
CA ARG A 196 10.91 5.64 9.40
C ARG A 196 10.18 6.55 10.37
N THR A 197 10.89 7.54 10.90
CA THR A 197 10.25 8.66 11.60
C THR A 197 9.67 9.67 10.61
N THR A 198 8.84 10.61 11.09
CA THR A 198 8.30 11.68 10.25
C THR A 198 9.39 12.60 9.74
N ALA A 199 10.38 12.92 10.60
CA ALA A 199 11.52 13.76 10.23
C ALA A 199 12.37 13.17 9.09
N MET A 200 12.49 11.85 9.02
CA MET A 200 13.17 11.17 7.90
C MET A 200 12.44 11.32 6.57
N LYS A 201 11.13 11.58 6.57
CA LYS A 201 10.29 11.59 5.35
C LYS A 201 10.45 10.27 4.58
N PHE A 202 11.17 10.32 3.44
CA PHE A 202 11.48 9.15 2.59
C PHE A 202 13.00 8.92 2.43
N SER A 203 13.81 9.67 3.18
CA SER A 203 15.27 9.57 3.16
C SER A 203 15.77 8.45 4.08
N GLY A 204 17.02 8.05 3.88
CA GLY A 204 17.64 6.97 4.64
C GLY A 204 17.02 5.60 4.34
N GLU A 205 17.31 4.63 5.19
CA GLU A 205 16.84 3.25 5.06
C GLU A 205 15.70 2.95 6.04
N CYS A 206 14.90 1.93 5.70
CA CYS A 206 13.88 1.38 6.57
C CYS A 206 14.53 0.69 7.77
N ARG A 207 14.17 1.12 8.98
CA ARG A 207 14.71 0.63 10.25
C ARG A 207 13.95 -0.63 10.69
N ARG A 208 14.34 -1.78 10.17
CA ARG A 208 13.68 -3.06 10.47
C ARG A 208 13.78 -3.42 11.95
N ALA A 209 14.90 -3.13 12.62
CA ALA A 209 15.08 -3.37 14.05
C ALA A 209 14.06 -2.60 14.91
N ASP A 210 13.67 -1.40 14.49
CA ASP A 210 12.68 -0.60 15.20
C ASP A 210 11.25 -1.10 14.93
N ILE A 211 10.96 -1.61 13.72
CA ILE A 211 9.72 -2.35 13.45
C ILE A 211 9.65 -3.57 14.38
N ALA A 212 10.73 -4.36 14.49
CA ALA A 212 10.79 -5.53 15.36
C ALA A 212 10.50 -5.20 16.84
N ARG A 213 10.89 -4.00 17.31
CA ARG A 213 10.54 -3.55 18.67
C ARG A 213 9.03 -3.38 18.84
N VAL A 214 8.35 -2.79 17.83
CA VAL A 214 6.89 -2.64 17.86
C VAL A 214 6.20 -4.00 17.74
N VAL A 215 6.68 -4.89 16.87
CA VAL A 215 6.16 -6.26 16.74
C VAL A 215 6.21 -6.96 18.10
N ARG A 216 7.37 -6.97 18.78
CA ARG A 216 7.50 -7.59 20.11
C ARG A 216 6.54 -6.96 21.11
N ALA A 217 6.48 -5.63 21.21
CA ALA A 217 5.62 -4.95 22.15
C ALA A 217 4.14 -5.38 21.99
N VAL A 218 3.64 -5.52 20.77
CA VAL A 218 2.27 -5.99 20.52
C VAL A 218 2.15 -7.50 20.78
N LYS A 219 3.07 -8.32 20.28
CA LYS A 219 2.96 -9.78 20.37
C LYS A 219 3.11 -10.33 21.79
N ASP A 220 3.87 -9.67 22.65
CA ASP A 220 4.05 -10.08 24.06
C ASP A 220 2.74 -10.03 24.86
N THR A 221 1.81 -9.13 24.48
CA THR A 221 0.52 -8.96 25.18
C THR A 221 -0.68 -9.36 24.34
N HIS A 222 -0.61 -9.20 23.02
CA HIS A 222 -1.70 -9.45 22.07
C HIS A 222 -1.19 -10.31 20.89
N PRO A 223 -0.84 -11.59 21.10
CA PRO A 223 -0.19 -12.44 20.08
C PRO A 223 -1.06 -12.66 18.82
N HIS A 224 -2.38 -12.50 18.94
CA HIS A 224 -3.35 -12.67 17.85
C HIS A 224 -3.51 -11.43 16.96
N ILE A 225 -3.02 -10.27 17.38
CA ILE A 225 -3.12 -9.03 16.57
C ILE A 225 -1.99 -8.99 15.53
N PRO A 226 -2.31 -8.95 14.23
CA PRO A 226 -1.30 -8.83 13.19
C PRO A 226 -0.55 -7.50 13.24
N VAL A 227 0.77 -7.57 13.09
CA VAL A 227 1.62 -6.41 12.84
C VAL A 227 2.24 -6.55 11.46
N ILE A 228 2.07 -5.54 10.62
CA ILE A 228 2.49 -5.52 9.22
C ILE A 228 3.69 -4.59 9.05
N GLY A 229 4.79 -5.14 8.51
CA GLY A 229 6.00 -4.37 8.20
C GLY A 229 5.85 -3.57 6.91
N ASN A 230 6.36 -2.33 6.90
CA ASN A 230 6.35 -1.47 5.71
C ASN A 230 7.65 -0.69 5.57
N GLY A 231 8.14 -0.56 4.35
CA GLY A 231 9.30 0.26 3.97
C GLY A 231 10.34 -0.50 3.16
N ASP A 232 10.83 0.12 2.10
CA ASP A 232 11.92 -0.32 1.22
C ASP A 232 11.80 -1.76 0.69
N VAL A 233 10.58 -2.20 0.38
CA VAL A 233 10.32 -3.46 -0.31
C VAL A 233 10.21 -3.17 -1.81
N ARG A 234 11.18 -3.68 -2.58
CA ARG A 234 11.33 -3.47 -4.03
C ARG A 234 11.44 -4.77 -4.81
N THR A 235 11.78 -5.86 -4.14
CA THR A 235 11.91 -7.21 -4.68
C THR A 235 11.13 -8.20 -3.83
N ALA A 236 10.87 -9.39 -4.37
CA ALA A 236 10.25 -10.50 -3.62
C ALA A 236 11.05 -10.85 -2.37
N GLN A 237 12.39 -10.87 -2.48
CA GLN A 237 13.28 -11.16 -1.37
C GLN A 237 13.21 -10.11 -0.25
N ASP A 238 12.97 -8.82 -0.60
CA ASP A 238 12.82 -7.78 0.42
C ASP A 238 11.61 -8.01 1.32
N ALA A 239 10.54 -8.62 0.78
CA ALA A 239 9.36 -8.97 1.56
C ALA A 239 9.69 -10.08 2.58
N ILE A 240 10.39 -11.13 2.18
CA ILE A 240 10.88 -12.17 3.08
C ILE A 240 11.82 -11.58 4.13
N ASN A 241 12.82 -10.80 3.71
CA ASN A 241 13.78 -10.16 4.61
C ASN A 241 13.10 -9.22 5.63
N MET A 242 11.98 -8.59 5.25
CA MET A 242 11.19 -7.80 6.19
C MET A 242 10.59 -8.69 7.26
N MET A 243 9.93 -9.79 6.88
CA MET A 243 9.28 -10.71 7.81
C MET A 243 10.29 -11.42 8.74
N GLU A 244 11.41 -11.89 8.19
CA GLU A 244 12.46 -12.55 8.98
C GLU A 244 13.13 -11.60 9.98
N ALA A 245 13.47 -10.39 9.53
CA ALA A 245 14.17 -9.43 10.38
C ALA A 245 13.28 -8.81 11.47
N THR A 246 11.97 -8.80 11.29
CA THR A 246 11.06 -8.08 12.19
C THR A 246 10.12 -9.00 12.97
N GLY A 247 9.87 -10.21 12.49
CA GLY A 247 8.85 -11.11 13.02
C GLY A 247 7.41 -10.66 12.71
N CYS A 248 7.20 -9.74 11.78
CA CYS A 248 5.87 -9.28 11.40
C CYS A 248 5.07 -10.37 10.67
N ASP A 249 3.73 -10.26 10.70
CA ASP A 249 2.80 -11.25 10.15
C ASP A 249 2.55 -11.06 8.65
N GLY A 250 2.85 -9.89 8.12
CA GLY A 250 2.68 -9.56 6.70
C GLY A 250 3.48 -8.34 6.30
N VAL A 251 3.46 -8.03 5.02
CA VAL A 251 4.25 -6.93 4.44
C VAL A 251 3.37 -6.03 3.60
N MET A 252 3.43 -4.72 3.89
CA MET A 252 2.77 -3.70 3.07
C MET A 252 3.78 -3.09 2.09
N ILE A 253 3.47 -3.17 0.80
CA ILE A 253 4.33 -2.71 -0.30
C ILE A 253 3.80 -1.39 -0.85
N GLY A 254 4.66 -0.38 -0.90
CA GLY A 254 4.34 0.93 -1.46
C GLY A 254 4.98 1.14 -2.83
N ARG A 255 5.97 2.01 -2.90
CA ARG A 255 6.61 2.47 -4.15
C ARG A 255 7.18 1.35 -5.05
N GLY A 256 7.50 0.18 -4.49
CA GLY A 256 7.91 -0.99 -5.27
C GLY A 256 6.84 -1.40 -6.27
N ALA A 257 5.57 -1.39 -5.87
CA ALA A 257 4.44 -1.74 -6.73
C ALA A 257 4.27 -0.79 -7.92
N LEU A 258 4.64 0.50 -7.79
CA LEU A 258 4.49 1.49 -8.87
C LEU A 258 5.28 1.14 -10.14
N SER A 259 6.43 0.51 -9.98
CA SER A 259 7.26 0.06 -11.10
C SER A 259 7.11 -1.43 -11.40
N THR A 260 6.62 -2.20 -10.45
CA THR A 260 6.54 -3.66 -10.51
C THR A 260 5.18 -4.12 -9.96
N PRO A 261 4.07 -3.94 -10.69
CA PRO A 261 2.74 -4.35 -10.22
C PRO A 261 2.65 -5.84 -9.86
N TRP A 262 3.44 -6.68 -10.50
CA TRP A 262 3.55 -8.13 -10.25
C TRP A 262 4.41 -8.50 -9.03
N LEU A 263 4.94 -7.52 -8.28
CA LEU A 263 5.78 -7.78 -7.11
C LEU A 263 5.07 -8.60 -6.02
N PHE A 264 3.75 -8.47 -5.90
CA PHE A 264 2.93 -9.25 -4.96
C PHE A 264 2.89 -10.73 -5.36
N ARG A 265 2.69 -11.03 -6.65
CA ARG A 265 2.76 -12.39 -7.21
C ARG A 265 4.11 -13.01 -6.89
N ASP A 266 5.18 -12.29 -7.21
CA ASP A 266 6.55 -12.76 -7.05
C ASP A 266 6.89 -13.02 -5.57
N ALA A 267 6.50 -12.10 -4.68
CA ALA A 267 6.74 -12.23 -3.26
C ALA A 267 5.92 -13.36 -2.64
N TRP A 268 4.68 -13.58 -3.09
CA TRP A 268 3.85 -14.68 -2.62
C TRP A 268 4.36 -16.03 -3.13
N ALA A 269 4.74 -16.12 -4.40
CA ALA A 269 5.32 -17.33 -4.96
C ALA A 269 6.62 -17.71 -4.24
N LEU A 270 7.51 -16.74 -4.01
CA LEU A 270 8.75 -16.98 -3.26
C LEU A 270 8.48 -17.48 -1.85
N GLN A 271 7.46 -16.94 -1.15
CA GLN A 271 7.07 -17.39 0.17
C GLN A 271 6.52 -18.82 0.20
N THR A 272 5.80 -19.24 -0.84
CA THR A 272 5.05 -20.51 -0.84
C THR A 272 5.75 -21.64 -1.58
N THR A 273 6.54 -21.31 -2.62
CA THR A 273 7.24 -22.30 -3.47
C THR A 273 8.76 -22.25 -3.35
N GLY A 274 9.31 -21.17 -2.77
CA GLY A 274 10.75 -20.93 -2.74
C GLY A 274 11.33 -20.37 -4.04
N GLU A 275 10.49 -20.13 -5.05
CA GLU A 275 10.94 -19.66 -6.37
C GLU A 275 10.17 -18.39 -6.78
N VAL A 276 10.86 -17.49 -7.48
CA VAL A 276 10.25 -16.32 -8.11
C VAL A 276 9.85 -16.70 -9.54
N PRO A 277 8.61 -16.49 -9.95
CA PRO A 277 8.19 -16.72 -11.33
C PRO A 277 9.00 -15.87 -12.32
N PRO A 278 9.09 -16.28 -13.60
CA PRO A 278 9.69 -15.44 -14.63
C PRO A 278 9.08 -14.04 -14.64
N GLU A 279 9.94 -13.03 -14.84
CA GLU A 279 9.48 -11.65 -15.02
C GLU A 279 8.59 -11.59 -16.29
N PRO A 280 7.52 -10.77 -16.29
CA PRO A 280 6.71 -10.57 -17.49
C PRO A 280 7.59 -10.18 -18.70
N SER A 281 7.30 -10.75 -19.86
CA SER A 281 7.93 -10.39 -21.14
C SER A 281 7.74 -8.89 -21.43
N GLU A 282 8.51 -8.36 -22.33
CA GLU A 282 8.39 -6.95 -22.73
C GLU A 282 6.97 -6.63 -23.25
N HIS A 283 6.38 -7.57 -23.98
CA HIS A 283 5.00 -7.41 -24.47
C HIS A 283 3.99 -7.36 -23.32
N GLU A 284 4.06 -8.30 -22.40
CA GLU A 284 3.18 -8.30 -21.20
C GLU A 284 3.33 -7.04 -20.35
N LYS A 285 4.54 -6.46 -20.26
CA LYS A 285 4.75 -5.18 -19.56
C LYS A 285 4.03 -4.02 -20.26
N LEU A 286 4.01 -4.00 -21.60
CA LEU A 286 3.26 -3.01 -22.36
C LEU A 286 1.75 -3.22 -22.18
N ASP A 287 1.27 -4.47 -22.17
CA ASP A 287 -0.14 -4.80 -21.91
C ASP A 287 -0.59 -4.35 -20.53
N ILE A 288 0.27 -4.45 -19.50
CA ILE A 288 0.00 -3.91 -18.16
C ILE A 288 -0.19 -2.38 -18.21
N VAL A 289 0.64 -1.66 -18.96
CA VAL A 289 0.51 -0.20 -19.13
C VAL A 289 -0.78 0.14 -19.86
N ARG A 290 -1.11 -0.59 -20.95
CA ARG A 290 -2.34 -0.41 -21.72
C ARG A 290 -3.58 -0.66 -20.84
N ALA A 291 -3.64 -1.80 -20.17
CA ALA A 291 -4.76 -2.14 -19.27
C ALA A 291 -4.96 -1.10 -18.15
N PHE A 292 -3.88 -0.56 -17.59
CA PHE A 292 -3.96 0.56 -16.65
C PHE A 292 -4.58 1.80 -17.30
N PHE A 293 -4.14 2.16 -18.50
CA PHE A 293 -4.62 3.35 -19.20
C PHE A 293 -6.09 3.22 -19.61
N ASP A 294 -6.49 2.06 -20.16
CA ASP A 294 -7.87 1.76 -20.53
C ASP A 294 -8.83 1.87 -19.33
N ARG A 295 -8.39 1.38 -18.15
CA ARG A 295 -9.16 1.54 -16.91
C ARG A 295 -9.30 3.01 -16.51
N MET A 296 -8.25 3.80 -16.67
CA MET A 296 -8.33 5.24 -16.40
C MET A 296 -9.34 5.93 -17.30
N LEU A 297 -9.38 5.58 -18.59
CA LEU A 297 -10.39 6.07 -19.54
C LEU A 297 -11.81 5.60 -19.18
N ALA A 298 -11.95 4.35 -18.74
CA ALA A 298 -13.25 3.79 -18.36
C ALA A 298 -13.80 4.37 -17.04
N PHE A 299 -12.93 4.69 -16.08
CA PHE A 299 -13.34 5.15 -14.75
C PHE A 299 -13.41 6.68 -14.62
N ARG A 300 -12.73 7.41 -15.51
CA ARG A 300 -12.60 8.86 -15.47
C ARG A 300 -12.73 9.45 -16.88
N ASP A 301 -12.62 10.77 -16.95
CA ASP A 301 -12.54 11.47 -18.23
C ASP A 301 -11.14 11.34 -18.88
N GLU A 302 -11.10 11.60 -20.18
CA GLU A 302 -9.87 11.54 -20.99
C GLU A 302 -8.77 12.46 -20.44
N HIS A 303 -9.12 13.69 -20.03
CA HIS A 303 -8.14 14.65 -19.50
C HIS A 303 -7.44 14.09 -18.26
N TYR A 304 -8.18 13.46 -17.36
CA TYR A 304 -7.62 12.81 -16.18
C TYR A 304 -6.72 11.63 -16.56
N ALA A 305 -7.19 10.75 -17.45
CA ALA A 305 -6.43 9.58 -17.90
C ALA A 305 -5.10 10.01 -18.55
N MET A 306 -5.12 10.99 -19.46
CA MET A 306 -3.93 11.54 -20.12
C MET A 306 -2.97 12.20 -19.14
N THR A 307 -3.46 12.96 -18.17
CA THR A 307 -2.63 13.56 -17.12
C THR A 307 -1.94 12.50 -16.28
N HIS A 308 -2.64 11.42 -15.95
CA HIS A 308 -2.10 10.37 -15.11
C HIS A 308 -1.13 9.46 -15.87
N ILE A 309 -1.43 9.04 -17.10
CA ILE A 309 -0.51 8.17 -17.85
C ILE A 309 0.84 8.84 -18.12
N ARG A 310 0.85 10.16 -18.46
CA ARG A 310 2.08 10.93 -18.65
C ARG A 310 2.97 10.96 -17.41
N ARG A 311 2.39 10.89 -16.21
CA ARG A 311 3.12 10.80 -14.93
C ARG A 311 3.52 9.36 -14.60
N ARG A 312 2.60 8.40 -14.80
CA ARG A 312 2.74 7.00 -14.43
C ARG A 312 3.77 6.28 -15.28
N ILE A 313 3.88 6.62 -16.56
CA ILE A 313 4.87 5.99 -17.44
C ILE A 313 6.31 6.06 -16.88
N SER A 314 6.62 7.08 -16.09
CA SER A 314 7.91 7.20 -15.43
C SER A 314 8.20 6.07 -14.43
N TRP A 315 7.17 5.42 -13.88
CA TRP A 315 7.31 4.29 -12.99
C TRP A 315 7.35 2.97 -13.77
N PHE A 316 6.37 2.72 -14.63
CA PHE A 316 6.32 1.50 -15.47
C PHE A 316 7.58 1.32 -16.30
N ALA A 317 8.04 2.40 -16.91
CA ALA A 317 9.24 2.43 -17.75
C ALA A 317 10.54 1.97 -17.05
N LYS A 318 10.59 1.91 -15.71
CA LYS A 318 11.76 1.37 -14.99
C LYS A 318 11.97 -0.13 -15.24
N ARG A 319 10.94 -0.82 -15.70
CA ARG A 319 10.98 -2.27 -15.97
C ARG A 319 10.90 -2.61 -17.46
N ILE A 320 10.52 -1.67 -18.31
CA ILE A 320 10.48 -1.86 -19.76
C ILE A 320 11.91 -1.74 -20.30
N ASN A 321 12.37 -2.75 -21.01
CA ASN A 321 13.73 -2.84 -21.58
C ASN A 321 14.83 -2.46 -20.56
N GLY A 322 14.74 -2.99 -19.35
CA GLY A 322 15.70 -2.66 -18.28
C GLY A 322 15.77 -1.18 -17.90
N GLY A 323 14.72 -0.40 -18.20
CA GLY A 323 14.67 1.05 -18.00
C GLY A 323 15.16 1.89 -19.19
N HIS A 324 15.65 1.25 -20.24
CA HIS A 324 16.19 1.87 -21.47
C HIS A 324 15.07 2.09 -22.51
N CYS A 325 13.99 2.79 -22.13
CA CYS A 325 12.83 3.07 -22.97
C CYS A 325 12.50 4.58 -23.03
N ARG A 326 13.54 5.41 -23.17
CA ARG A 326 13.37 6.88 -23.23
C ARG A 326 12.45 7.31 -24.37
N PRO A 327 12.54 6.77 -25.61
CA PRO A 327 11.64 7.17 -26.70
C PRO A 327 10.17 6.89 -26.39
N LEU A 328 9.84 5.72 -25.81
CA LEU A 328 8.49 5.38 -25.39
C LEU A 328 7.97 6.37 -24.33
N LYS A 329 8.79 6.71 -23.32
CA LYS A 329 8.40 7.67 -22.29
C LYS A 329 8.10 9.04 -22.87
N GLU A 330 8.90 9.51 -23.82
CA GLU A 330 8.74 10.80 -24.47
C GLU A 330 7.49 10.81 -25.34
N ALA A 331 7.25 9.76 -26.16
CA ALA A 331 6.05 9.61 -26.96
C ALA A 331 4.77 9.68 -26.09
N ILE A 332 4.71 8.92 -24.99
CA ILE A 332 3.55 8.97 -24.08
C ILE A 332 3.40 10.32 -23.38
N ARG A 333 4.49 11.00 -23.03
CA ARG A 333 4.43 12.31 -22.36
C ARG A 333 3.95 13.43 -23.27
N THR A 334 4.24 13.32 -24.57
CA THR A 334 3.84 14.29 -25.59
C THR A 334 2.56 13.92 -26.33
N ALA A 335 2.02 12.72 -26.09
CA ALA A 335 0.76 12.25 -26.67
C ALA A 335 -0.36 13.29 -26.46
N GLU A 336 -1.12 13.63 -27.49
CA GLU A 336 -2.21 14.60 -27.43
C GLU A 336 -3.54 13.93 -27.04
N GLY A 337 -3.71 12.65 -27.39
CA GLY A 337 -4.91 11.87 -27.09
C GLY A 337 -4.63 10.38 -26.86
N PRO A 338 -5.66 9.59 -26.52
CA PRO A 338 -5.54 8.15 -26.28
C PRO A 338 -4.92 7.38 -27.44
N ALA A 339 -5.29 7.71 -28.68
CA ALA A 339 -4.75 7.05 -29.88
C ALA A 339 -3.22 7.19 -29.99
N ASP A 340 -2.66 8.32 -29.54
CA ASP A 340 -1.20 8.52 -29.55
C ASP A 340 -0.52 7.66 -28.51
N VAL A 341 -1.16 7.42 -27.34
CA VAL A 341 -0.65 6.51 -26.32
C VAL A 341 -0.60 5.09 -26.85
N ASP A 342 -1.67 4.64 -27.53
CA ASP A 342 -1.72 3.33 -28.15
C ASP A 342 -0.67 3.19 -29.26
N ALA A 343 -0.57 4.19 -30.15
CA ALA A 343 0.44 4.21 -31.18
C ALA A 343 1.87 4.16 -30.63
N ALA A 344 2.13 4.83 -29.49
CA ALA A 344 3.43 4.78 -28.83
C ALA A 344 3.75 3.37 -28.25
N LEU A 345 2.76 2.70 -27.65
CA LEU A 345 2.90 1.33 -27.14
C LEU A 345 3.13 0.34 -28.28
N ASP A 346 2.35 0.43 -29.36
CA ASP A 346 2.47 -0.44 -30.54
C ASP A 346 3.78 -0.21 -31.27
N GLY A 347 4.18 1.05 -31.47
CA GLY A 347 5.46 1.39 -32.10
C GLY A 347 6.69 0.94 -31.28
N TRP A 348 6.55 0.89 -29.95
CA TRP A 348 7.60 0.29 -29.12
C TRP A 348 7.62 -1.23 -29.24
N ALA A 349 6.46 -1.88 -29.25
CA ALA A 349 6.35 -3.34 -29.41
C ALA A 349 6.89 -3.83 -30.76
N SER A 350 6.65 -3.08 -31.84
CA SER A 350 7.16 -3.39 -33.18
C SER A 350 8.64 -3.05 -33.39
N GLY A 351 9.23 -2.22 -32.52
CA GLY A 351 10.60 -1.71 -32.66
C GLY A 351 10.71 -0.39 -33.43
N ASP A 352 9.60 0.16 -33.94
CA ASP A 352 9.60 1.41 -34.74
C ASP A 352 9.98 2.65 -33.90
N LEU A 353 9.79 2.59 -32.57
CA LEU A 353 10.22 3.60 -31.60
C LEU A 353 11.57 3.26 -30.92
N ALA A 354 12.29 2.27 -31.41
CA ALA A 354 13.60 1.93 -30.87
C ALA A 354 14.53 3.16 -30.94
N ALA A 355 15.34 3.37 -29.89
CA ALA A 355 16.34 4.42 -29.92
C ALA A 355 17.25 4.22 -31.13
N PRO A 356 17.63 5.29 -31.88
CA PRO A 356 18.70 5.16 -32.86
C PRO A 356 19.94 4.61 -32.16
N ALA A 357 20.54 3.62 -32.78
CA ALA A 357 21.69 2.85 -32.27
C ALA A 357 22.87 3.74 -31.88
#